data_ba0fc0bc5a2c8287b587b2015ec7bc34
#
_entry.id   ba0fc0bc5a2c8287b587b2015ec7bc34
#
_cell.length_a   1.000
_cell.length_b   1.000
_cell.length_c   1.000
_cell.angle_alpha   90.00
_cell.angle_beta   90.00
_cell.angle_gamma   90.00
#
_symmetry.space_group_name_H-M   'P 1'
#
loop_
_entity.id
_entity.type
_entity.pdbx_description
1 polymer ?
#
loop_
_entity_poly.entity_id
_entity_poly.type
_entity_poly.pdbx_seq_one_letter_code
_entity_poly.pdbx_strand_id
1 'polypeptide(L)'
;MAGQIRRVAGLEYELVRKKVKNLNLRVRRDGTVAVSVPMRVSAAQADAFVAQRLGWVIEAKQQVARAARKQQDCPPPSKEECLALFEPISRMVYPAFAGVRGGQPPQLQGRDMTSRWGVCNMEKKRITLASRLALQPRAAVEYVIVHEYCHFVHPNHQK
;
A
#
# COMPACT_ATOMS: atom_id res chain seq x y z
N MET A 1 -6.67 -10.76 19.34
CA MET A 1 -8.07 -11.07 19.68
C MET A 1 -8.82 -11.33 18.39
N ALA A 2 -9.41 -12.53 18.23
CA ALA A 2 -10.22 -12.87 17.07
C ALA A 2 -11.50 -12.02 17.06
N GLY A 3 -11.88 -11.52 15.91
CA GLY A 3 -13.12 -10.76 15.73
C GLY A 3 -14.32 -11.70 15.77
N GLN A 4 -15.46 -11.21 16.23
CA GLN A 4 -16.73 -11.95 16.22
C GLN A 4 -17.36 -11.83 14.82
N ILE A 5 -17.64 -12.96 14.17
CA ILE A 5 -18.37 -12.94 12.90
C ILE A 5 -19.85 -12.66 13.17
N ARG A 6 -20.41 -11.72 12.43
CA ARG A 6 -21.82 -11.33 12.48
C ARG A 6 -22.42 -11.23 11.08
N ARG A 7 -23.75 -11.32 11.01
CA ARG A 7 -24.49 -11.21 9.75
C ARG A 7 -25.63 -10.20 9.90
N VAL A 8 -25.74 -9.26 8.96
CA VAL A 8 -26.82 -8.29 8.90
C VAL A 8 -27.24 -8.06 7.44
N ALA A 9 -28.52 -8.08 7.16
CA ALA A 9 -29.09 -7.93 5.81
C ALA A 9 -28.37 -8.75 4.73
N GLY A 10 -28.01 -10.00 5.04
CA GLY A 10 -27.31 -10.91 4.12
C GLY A 10 -25.80 -10.69 4.01
N LEU A 11 -25.26 -9.60 4.60
CA LEU A 11 -23.84 -9.31 4.63
C LEU A 11 -23.19 -9.92 5.89
N GLU A 12 -22.13 -10.69 5.70
CA GLU A 12 -21.27 -11.18 6.78
C GLU A 12 -20.11 -10.20 7.01
N TYR A 13 -19.82 -9.92 8.28
CA TYR A 13 -18.72 -9.04 8.65
C TYR A 13 -18.05 -9.47 9.97
N GLU A 14 -16.78 -9.12 10.13
CA GLU A 14 -16.01 -9.33 11.36
C GLU A 14 -16.14 -8.11 12.27
N LEU A 15 -16.72 -8.28 13.47
CA LEU A 15 -16.77 -7.25 14.51
C LEU A 15 -15.54 -7.33 15.41
N VAL A 16 -14.75 -6.26 15.43
CA VAL A 16 -13.56 -6.17 16.28
C VAL A 16 -13.69 -5.00 17.25
N ARG A 17 -13.61 -5.28 18.56
CA ARG A 17 -13.56 -4.22 19.58
C ARG A 17 -12.15 -3.74 19.80
N LYS A 18 -11.94 -2.41 19.73
CA LYS A 18 -10.63 -1.77 19.87
C LYS A 18 -10.72 -0.49 20.71
N LYS A 19 -9.57 0.00 21.19
CA LYS A 19 -9.45 1.34 21.78
C LYS A 19 -9.45 2.40 20.68
N VAL A 20 -10.60 2.60 20.04
CA VAL A 20 -10.83 3.61 19.00
C VAL A 20 -11.97 4.53 19.42
N LYS A 21 -11.99 5.78 18.90
CA LYS A 21 -13.05 6.75 19.21
C LYS A 21 -14.30 6.54 18.36
N ASN A 22 -14.14 6.13 17.12
CA ASN A 22 -15.19 6.04 16.11
C ASN A 22 -15.37 4.60 15.60
N LEU A 23 -16.55 4.32 15.02
CA LEU A 23 -16.79 3.11 14.27
C LEU A 23 -16.10 3.22 12.90
N ASN A 24 -15.32 2.19 12.55
CA ASN A 24 -14.65 2.11 11.26
C ASN A 24 -15.11 0.87 10.50
N LEU A 25 -15.58 1.06 9.29
CA LEU A 25 -15.98 0.02 8.35
C LEU A 25 -14.89 -0.09 7.25
N ARG A 26 -14.46 -1.30 6.97
CA ARG A 26 -13.44 -1.59 5.97
C ARG A 26 -13.78 -2.82 5.15
N VAL A 27 -13.64 -2.73 3.86
CA VAL A 27 -13.58 -3.90 2.97
C VAL A 27 -12.11 -4.22 2.74
N ARG A 28 -11.71 -5.46 3.02
CA ARG A 28 -10.35 -5.94 2.81
C ARG A 28 -10.15 -6.37 1.35
N ARG A 29 -8.91 -6.61 0.95
CA ARG A 29 -8.57 -7.03 -0.41
C ARG A 29 -9.13 -8.39 -0.81
N ASP A 30 -9.34 -9.26 0.16
CA ASP A 30 -9.99 -10.56 -0.01
C ASP A 30 -11.53 -10.45 -0.11
N GLY A 31 -12.08 -9.23 -0.08
CA GLY A 31 -13.50 -8.96 -0.11
C GLY A 31 -14.20 -9.14 1.23
N THR A 32 -13.49 -9.51 2.30
CA THR A 32 -14.06 -9.60 3.64
C THR A 32 -14.33 -8.23 4.21
N VAL A 33 -15.39 -8.12 5.01
CA VAL A 33 -15.80 -6.88 5.65
C VAL A 33 -15.43 -6.91 7.13
N ALA A 34 -14.77 -5.86 7.61
CA ALA A 34 -14.40 -5.71 9.01
C ALA A 34 -14.92 -4.40 9.58
N VAL A 35 -15.47 -4.45 10.78
CA VAL A 35 -15.95 -3.30 11.53
C VAL A 35 -15.18 -3.20 12.84
N SER A 36 -14.47 -2.11 13.04
CA SER A 36 -13.81 -1.80 14.32
C SER A 36 -14.68 -0.83 15.10
N VAL A 37 -14.97 -1.18 16.35
CA VAL A 37 -15.83 -0.36 17.23
C VAL A 37 -15.15 -0.11 18.58
N PRO A 38 -15.49 1.01 19.27
CA PRO A 38 -15.12 1.22 20.66
C PRO A 38 -15.62 0.10 21.58
N MET A 39 -14.92 -0.13 22.70
CA MET A 39 -15.27 -1.21 23.65
C MET A 39 -16.70 -1.14 24.17
N ARG A 40 -17.26 0.07 24.30
CA ARG A 40 -18.63 0.33 24.83
C ARG A 40 -19.75 0.15 23.83
N VAL A 41 -19.45 -0.01 22.54
CA VAL A 41 -20.45 -0.12 21.47
C VAL A 41 -21.06 -1.51 21.50
N SER A 42 -22.39 -1.60 21.52
CA SER A 42 -23.11 -2.86 21.47
C SER A 42 -23.04 -3.50 20.08
N ALA A 43 -23.27 -4.81 20.03
CA ALA A 43 -23.32 -5.53 18.75
C ALA A 43 -24.49 -5.02 17.87
N ALA A 44 -25.64 -4.69 18.48
CA ALA A 44 -26.80 -4.14 17.76
C ALA A 44 -26.49 -2.77 17.14
N GLN A 45 -25.72 -1.91 17.81
CA GLN A 45 -25.27 -0.63 17.27
C GLN A 45 -24.30 -0.83 16.08
N ALA A 46 -23.42 -1.84 16.15
CA ALA A 46 -22.54 -2.20 15.04
C ALA A 46 -23.34 -2.72 13.83
N ASP A 47 -24.36 -3.58 14.06
CA ASP A 47 -25.25 -4.09 13.02
C ASP A 47 -26.01 -2.93 12.33
N ALA A 48 -26.59 -2.01 13.09
CA ALA A 48 -27.27 -0.84 12.55
C ALA A 48 -26.33 0.03 11.72
N PHE A 49 -25.10 0.24 12.19
CA PHE A 49 -24.09 1.01 11.47
C PHE A 49 -23.71 0.36 10.12
N VAL A 50 -23.60 -0.97 10.07
CA VAL A 50 -23.33 -1.71 8.83
C VAL A 50 -24.55 -1.65 7.91
N ALA A 51 -25.76 -1.86 8.44
CA ALA A 51 -27.01 -1.82 7.68
C ALA A 51 -27.18 -0.48 6.94
N GLN A 52 -26.90 0.64 7.61
CA GLN A 52 -26.97 1.99 7.01
C GLN A 52 -25.96 2.19 5.88
N ARG A 53 -24.90 1.37 5.79
CA ARG A 53 -23.80 1.52 4.83
C ARG A 53 -23.69 0.36 3.84
N LEU A 54 -24.75 -0.44 3.70
CA LEU A 54 -24.77 -1.59 2.78
C LEU A 54 -24.44 -1.20 1.34
N GLY A 55 -25.00 -0.11 0.84
CA GLY A 55 -24.71 0.40 -0.50
C GLY A 55 -23.21 0.65 -0.69
N TRP A 56 -22.59 1.37 0.24
CA TRP A 56 -21.16 1.63 0.22
C TRP A 56 -20.33 0.32 0.25
N VAL A 57 -20.73 -0.65 1.09
CA VAL A 57 -20.03 -1.95 1.18
C VAL A 57 -20.09 -2.70 -0.16
N ILE A 58 -21.26 -2.71 -0.81
CA ILE A 58 -21.44 -3.37 -2.11
C ILE A 58 -20.52 -2.74 -3.16
N GLU A 59 -20.52 -1.42 -3.25
CA GLU A 59 -19.63 -0.69 -4.17
C GLU A 59 -18.14 -0.96 -3.87
N ALA A 60 -17.75 -0.89 -2.60
CA ALA A 60 -16.37 -1.16 -2.19
C ALA A 60 -15.95 -2.62 -2.52
N LYS A 61 -16.83 -3.60 -2.32
CA LYS A 61 -16.56 -5.00 -2.73
C LYS A 61 -16.42 -5.14 -4.24
N GLN A 62 -17.24 -4.45 -5.02
CA GLN A 62 -17.12 -4.45 -6.48
C GLN A 62 -15.80 -3.81 -6.93
N GLN A 63 -15.38 -2.71 -6.31
CA GLN A 63 -14.08 -2.06 -6.60
C GLN A 63 -12.91 -2.99 -6.29
N VAL A 64 -12.95 -3.67 -5.14
CA VAL A 64 -11.94 -4.67 -4.75
C VAL A 64 -11.90 -5.81 -5.78
N ALA A 65 -13.05 -6.35 -6.17
CA ALA A 65 -13.13 -7.42 -7.16
C ALA A 65 -12.60 -6.98 -8.54
N ARG A 66 -12.95 -5.75 -9.00
CA ARG A 66 -12.41 -5.17 -10.24
C ARG A 66 -10.90 -5.00 -10.19
N ALA A 67 -10.37 -4.50 -9.05
CA ALA A 67 -8.94 -4.34 -8.86
C ALA A 67 -8.20 -5.69 -8.86
N ALA A 68 -8.77 -6.72 -8.24
CA ALA A 68 -8.22 -8.08 -8.24
C ALA A 68 -8.18 -8.68 -9.66
N ARG A 69 -9.25 -8.52 -10.45
CA ARG A 69 -9.29 -8.95 -11.85
C ARG A 69 -8.22 -8.24 -12.68
N LYS A 70 -8.14 -6.91 -12.57
CA LYS A 70 -7.11 -6.13 -13.28
C LYS A 70 -5.68 -6.54 -12.91
N GLN A 71 -5.45 -6.96 -11.68
CA GLN A 71 -4.15 -7.46 -11.24
C GLN A 71 -3.84 -8.86 -11.78
N GLN A 72 -4.86 -9.71 -11.98
CA GLN A 72 -4.71 -11.01 -12.65
C GLN A 72 -4.42 -10.85 -14.13
N ASP A 73 -5.08 -9.90 -14.81
CA ASP A 73 -4.88 -9.62 -16.25
C ASP A 73 -3.51 -8.98 -16.53
N CYS A 74 -2.91 -8.30 -15.55
CA CYS A 74 -1.59 -7.68 -15.66
C CYS A 74 -0.78 -7.95 -14.37
N PRO A 75 -0.16 -9.14 -14.25
CA PRO A 75 0.63 -9.47 -13.07
C PRO A 75 1.81 -8.51 -12.91
N PRO A 76 2.23 -8.21 -11.68
CA PRO A 76 3.40 -7.37 -11.47
C PRO A 76 4.65 -8.04 -12.07
N PRO A 77 5.55 -7.27 -12.68
CA PRO A 77 6.80 -7.79 -13.21
C PRO A 77 7.62 -8.53 -12.16
N SER A 78 8.39 -9.52 -12.59
CA SER A 78 9.33 -10.24 -11.73
C SER A 78 10.37 -9.29 -11.10
N LYS A 79 11.10 -9.77 -10.11
CA LYS A 79 12.19 -8.99 -9.49
C LYS A 79 13.26 -8.64 -10.52
N GLU A 80 13.59 -9.58 -11.36
CA GLU A 80 14.63 -9.48 -12.40
C GLU A 80 14.23 -8.43 -13.43
N GLU A 81 12.98 -8.45 -13.92
CA GLU A 81 12.45 -7.46 -14.85
C GLU A 81 12.41 -6.06 -14.21
N CYS A 82 12.00 -5.97 -12.94
CA CYS A 82 12.02 -4.71 -12.20
C CYS A 82 13.44 -4.15 -12.09
N LEU A 83 14.43 -4.96 -11.72
CA LEU A 83 15.80 -4.52 -11.57
C LEU A 83 16.41 -4.13 -12.92
N ALA A 84 16.16 -4.89 -13.97
CA ALA A 84 16.62 -4.56 -15.32
C ALA A 84 16.13 -3.17 -15.79
N LEU A 85 14.93 -2.76 -15.35
CA LEU A 85 14.40 -1.42 -15.65
C LEU A 85 14.95 -0.33 -14.70
N PHE A 86 15.01 -0.61 -13.40
CA PHE A 86 15.31 0.40 -12.38
C PHE A 86 16.81 0.70 -12.27
N GLU A 87 17.68 -0.30 -12.44
CA GLU A 87 19.13 -0.12 -12.29
C GLU A 87 19.74 0.87 -13.27
N PRO A 88 19.41 0.86 -14.58
CA PRO A 88 19.97 1.86 -15.51
C PRO A 88 19.54 3.29 -15.12
N ILE A 89 18.29 3.46 -14.69
CA ILE A 89 17.79 4.76 -14.23
C ILE A 89 18.49 5.20 -12.96
N SER A 90 18.65 4.29 -12.00
CA SER A 90 19.37 4.57 -10.76
C SER A 90 20.83 4.96 -11.00
N ARG A 91 21.51 4.27 -11.92
CA ARG A 91 22.90 4.61 -12.32
C ARG A 91 23.00 6.00 -12.97
N MET A 92 22.00 6.39 -13.74
CA MET A 92 21.92 7.71 -14.36
C MET A 92 21.70 8.82 -13.31
N VAL A 93 20.89 8.55 -12.29
CA VAL A 93 20.56 9.49 -11.21
C VAL A 93 21.70 9.62 -10.19
N TYR A 94 22.39 8.51 -9.89
CA TYR A 94 23.38 8.42 -8.81
C TYR A 94 24.46 9.53 -8.82
N PRO A 95 25.07 9.92 -9.94
CA PRO A 95 26.14 10.93 -9.95
C PRO A 95 25.73 12.26 -9.29
N ALA A 96 24.44 12.65 -9.40
CA ALA A 96 23.93 13.85 -8.76
C ALA A 96 23.90 13.76 -7.22
N PHE A 97 23.97 12.55 -6.67
CA PHE A 97 23.90 12.27 -5.23
C PHE A 97 25.21 11.68 -4.67
N ALA A 98 26.21 11.43 -5.50
CA ALA A 98 27.45 10.77 -5.11
C ALA A 98 28.23 11.51 -4.00
N GLY A 99 28.18 12.85 -3.98
CA GLY A 99 28.84 13.69 -2.98
C GLY A 99 28.22 13.60 -1.57
N VAL A 100 27.00 13.12 -1.46
CA VAL A 100 26.28 13.12 -0.17
C VAL A 100 26.63 11.90 0.69
N ARG A 101 27.01 10.76 0.10
CA ARG A 101 27.27 9.54 0.84
C ARG A 101 28.39 8.64 0.30
N GLY A 102 29.37 9.20 -0.38
CA GLY A 102 30.63 8.54 -0.77
C GLY A 102 30.54 7.09 -1.23
N GLY A 103 30.85 6.84 -2.48
CA GLY A 103 31.42 5.58 -2.92
C GLY A 103 30.53 4.64 -3.71
N GLN A 104 29.29 4.30 -3.36
CA GLN A 104 28.51 3.32 -4.12
C GLN A 104 27.01 3.65 -4.16
N PRO A 105 26.32 3.39 -5.29
CA PRO A 105 24.89 3.53 -5.39
C PRO A 105 24.15 2.61 -4.40
N PRO A 106 22.95 3.00 -3.94
CA PRO A 106 22.15 2.16 -3.05
C PRO A 106 21.71 0.89 -3.78
N GLN A 107 21.56 -0.19 -3.01
CA GLN A 107 20.95 -1.41 -3.53
C GLN A 107 19.51 -1.18 -3.91
N LEU A 108 19.09 -1.63 -5.07
CA LEU A 108 17.70 -1.61 -5.48
C LEU A 108 17.02 -2.93 -5.18
N GLN A 109 15.74 -2.87 -4.85
CA GLN A 109 14.90 -4.04 -4.66
C GLN A 109 13.50 -3.77 -5.22
N GLY A 110 13.01 -4.65 -6.10
CA GLY A 110 11.61 -4.71 -6.48
C GLY A 110 10.79 -5.48 -5.44
N ARG A 111 9.64 -4.94 -5.03
CA ARG A 111 8.73 -5.59 -4.10
C ARG A 111 7.28 -5.30 -4.45
N ASP A 112 6.38 -6.28 -4.26
CA ASP A 112 4.95 -6.01 -4.36
C ASP A 112 4.53 -5.14 -3.17
N MET A 113 4.29 -3.85 -3.47
CA MET A 113 3.82 -2.84 -2.53
C MET A 113 2.60 -2.14 -3.11
N THR A 114 1.62 -1.86 -2.27
CA THR A 114 0.34 -1.31 -2.71
C THR A 114 0.04 0.07 -2.14
N SER A 115 0.70 0.47 -1.04
CA SER A 115 0.45 1.72 -0.34
C SER A 115 1.42 2.85 -0.72
N ARG A 116 2.54 2.51 -1.36
CA ARG A 116 3.59 3.47 -1.76
C ARG A 116 4.35 2.97 -2.97
N TRP A 117 5.03 3.88 -3.67
CA TRP A 117 5.81 3.57 -4.88
C TRP A 117 7.27 3.24 -4.58
N GLY A 118 7.82 3.82 -3.51
CA GLY A 118 9.18 3.59 -3.06
C GLY A 118 9.33 3.69 -1.56
N VAL A 119 10.44 3.22 -1.03
CA VAL A 119 10.90 3.36 0.35
C VAL A 119 12.42 3.40 0.35
N CYS A 120 13.00 4.47 0.91
CA CYS A 120 14.41 4.56 1.18
C CYS A 120 14.72 4.02 2.59
N ASN A 121 15.66 3.08 2.68
CA ASN A 121 16.25 2.65 3.94
C ASN A 121 17.69 3.15 4.00
N MET A 122 17.91 4.19 4.79
CA MET A 122 19.20 4.89 4.89
C MET A 122 20.28 4.04 5.57
N GLU A 123 19.93 3.27 6.60
CA GLU A 123 20.86 2.43 7.34
C GLU A 123 21.42 1.31 6.45
N LYS A 124 20.53 0.66 5.69
CA LYS A 124 20.88 -0.44 4.80
C LYS A 124 21.34 0.03 3.41
N LYS A 125 21.37 1.34 3.16
CA LYS A 125 21.65 1.92 1.83
C LYS A 125 20.84 1.25 0.72
N ARG A 126 19.54 1.09 0.93
CA ARG A 126 18.63 0.36 0.02
C ARG A 126 17.41 1.19 -0.34
N ILE A 127 17.08 1.19 -1.61
CA ILE A 127 15.81 1.69 -2.13
C ILE A 127 14.97 0.49 -2.54
N THR A 128 13.78 0.37 -1.96
CA THR A 128 12.78 -0.62 -2.35
C THR A 128 11.71 0.06 -3.18
N LEU A 129 11.46 -0.42 -4.39
CA LEU A 129 10.49 0.12 -5.33
C LEU A 129 9.34 -0.86 -5.55
N ALA A 130 8.12 -0.34 -5.72
CA ALA A 130 6.96 -1.17 -6.02
C ALA A 130 7.12 -1.84 -7.39
N SER A 131 6.93 -3.17 -7.49
CA SER A 131 7.06 -3.89 -8.76
C SER A 131 6.17 -3.31 -9.85
N ARG A 132 4.95 -2.87 -9.52
CA ARG A 132 4.03 -2.21 -10.45
C ARG A 132 4.50 -0.83 -10.93
N LEU A 133 5.54 -0.23 -10.32
CA LEU A 133 6.16 0.99 -10.82
C LEU A 133 6.80 0.74 -12.19
N ALA A 134 7.30 -0.47 -12.44
CA ALA A 134 7.85 -0.85 -13.74
C ALA A 134 6.82 -0.83 -14.89
N LEU A 135 5.53 -0.84 -14.56
CA LEU A 135 4.43 -0.70 -15.54
C LEU A 135 4.04 0.76 -15.82
N GLN A 136 4.69 1.71 -15.16
CA GLN A 136 4.41 3.13 -15.33
C GLN A 136 5.29 3.74 -16.42
N PRO A 137 4.91 4.90 -16.98
CA PRO A 137 5.78 5.64 -17.90
C PRO A 137 7.16 5.90 -17.29
N ARG A 138 8.21 5.86 -18.12
CA ARG A 138 9.59 6.05 -17.69
C ARG A 138 9.79 7.31 -16.82
N ALA A 139 9.17 8.42 -17.18
CA ALA A 139 9.25 9.66 -16.40
C ALA A 139 8.73 9.51 -14.96
N ALA A 140 7.68 8.69 -14.73
CA ALA A 140 7.18 8.40 -13.40
C ALA A 140 8.16 7.53 -12.60
N VAL A 141 8.81 6.56 -13.25
CA VAL A 141 9.86 5.73 -12.64
C VAL A 141 11.05 6.59 -12.23
N GLU A 142 11.53 7.46 -13.12
CA GLU A 142 12.62 8.40 -12.85
C GLU A 142 12.29 9.31 -11.67
N TYR A 143 11.09 9.88 -11.66
CA TYR A 143 10.63 10.75 -10.56
C TYR A 143 10.66 10.03 -9.21
N VAL A 144 10.13 8.82 -9.12
CA VAL A 144 10.13 8.05 -7.87
C VAL A 144 11.54 7.70 -7.43
N ILE A 145 12.41 7.29 -8.35
CA ILE A 145 13.81 6.98 -8.04
C ILE A 145 14.52 8.23 -7.50
N VAL A 146 14.41 9.38 -8.17
CA VAL A 146 14.98 10.65 -7.70
C VAL A 146 14.43 11.00 -6.31
N HIS A 147 13.13 10.86 -6.10
CA HIS A 147 12.48 11.10 -4.81
C HIS A 147 13.10 10.26 -3.68
N GLU A 148 13.28 8.96 -3.91
CA GLU A 148 13.91 8.07 -2.92
C GLU A 148 15.40 8.41 -2.69
N TYR A 149 16.10 8.90 -3.71
CA TYR A 149 17.47 9.41 -3.56
C TYR A 149 17.52 10.69 -2.71
N CYS A 150 16.53 11.58 -2.84
CA CYS A 150 16.44 12.79 -2.01
C CYS A 150 16.37 12.48 -0.52
N HIS A 151 15.83 11.33 -0.12
CA HIS A 151 15.82 10.91 1.29
C HIS A 151 17.19 10.66 1.88
N PHE A 152 18.21 10.40 1.06
CA PHE A 152 19.59 10.33 1.55
C PHE A 152 20.15 11.70 1.92
N VAL A 153 19.60 12.78 1.37
CA VAL A 153 19.97 14.18 1.67
C VAL A 153 19.06 14.75 2.76
N HIS A 154 17.74 14.51 2.60
CA HIS A 154 16.70 15.04 3.48
C HIS A 154 15.83 13.88 3.97
N PRO A 155 16.09 13.33 5.18
CA PRO A 155 15.39 12.15 5.70
C PRO A 155 13.89 12.31 5.90
N ASN A 156 13.43 13.54 6.11
CA ASN A 156 12.05 13.87 6.45
C ASN A 156 11.41 14.78 5.39
N HIS A 157 10.12 14.57 5.12
CA HIS A 157 9.28 15.49 4.33
C HIS A 157 8.89 16.76 5.10
N GLN A 158 9.70 17.20 6.06
CA GLN A 158 9.44 18.45 6.79
C GLN A 158 9.77 19.63 5.89
N LYS A 159 8.79 20.55 5.81
CA LYS A 159 8.94 21.86 5.18
C LYS A 159 9.96 22.71 5.93
#